data_4586d93b679a3bfb308d4e99e5782b66
#
_entry.id   4586d93b679a3bfb308d4e99e5782b66
#
_cell.length_a   1.000
_cell.length_b   1.000
_cell.length_c   1.000
_cell.angle_alpha   90.00
_cell.angle_beta   90.00
_cell.angle_gamma   90.00
#
_symmetry.space_group_name_H-M   'P 1'
#
loop_
_entity.id
_entity.type
_entity.pdbx_description
1 polymer ?
#
loop_
_entity_poly.entity_id
_entity_poly.type
_entity_poly.pdbx_seq_one_letter_code
_entity_poly.pdbx_strand_id
1 'polypeptide(L)'
;MIYLTKTDLIHLNQRLLEKAGKGTVGVQYPEGLDIVVKQPQQILFGRELYPTLWLKAAFILQKITKKHIFADGNKRTSYYAAAFFLQENGYHLKADKDDALKFILYITNSEDSEDNMRFAADWLKVHSIKTE
;
A
#
# COMPACT_ATOMS: atom_id res chain seq x y z
N MET A 1 13.60 9.44 -4.42
CA MET A 1 12.41 8.61 -4.10
C MET A 1 11.16 9.45 -4.28
N ILE A 2 10.17 8.93 -4.98
CA ILE A 2 8.90 9.61 -5.21
C ILE A 2 7.86 9.01 -4.28
N TYR A 3 7.22 9.85 -3.45
CA TYR A 3 6.22 9.42 -2.49
C TYR A 3 4.82 9.76 -2.96
N LEU A 4 3.85 8.92 -2.57
CA LEU A 4 2.44 9.15 -2.87
C LEU A 4 1.89 10.27 -1.98
N THR A 5 0.98 11.06 -2.54
CA THR A 5 0.27 12.11 -1.81
C THR A 5 -1.10 11.62 -1.38
N LYS A 6 -1.76 12.38 -0.49
CA LYS A 6 -3.15 12.11 -0.11
C LYS A 6 -4.05 12.09 -1.35
N THR A 7 -3.86 13.06 -2.24
CA THR A 7 -4.64 13.17 -3.47
C THR A 7 -4.49 11.92 -4.32
N ASP A 8 -3.25 11.39 -4.45
CA ASP A 8 -3.00 10.16 -5.19
C ASP A 8 -3.83 9.00 -4.63
N LEU A 9 -3.83 8.82 -3.32
CA LEU A 9 -4.52 7.72 -2.67
C LEU A 9 -6.03 7.86 -2.75
N ILE A 10 -6.54 9.06 -2.56
CA ILE A 10 -7.98 9.34 -2.66
C ILE A 10 -8.48 9.07 -4.08
N HIS A 11 -7.77 9.56 -5.09
CA HIS A 11 -8.12 9.32 -6.49
C HIS A 11 -8.07 7.84 -6.86
N LEU A 12 -7.05 7.13 -6.36
CA LEU A 12 -6.91 5.70 -6.61
C LEU A 12 -8.11 4.93 -6.06
N ASN A 13 -8.46 5.16 -4.80
CA ASN A 13 -9.62 4.53 -4.18
C ASN A 13 -10.91 4.83 -4.96
N GLN A 14 -11.11 6.10 -5.30
CA GLN A 14 -12.29 6.55 -6.04
C GLN A 14 -12.41 5.82 -7.38
N ARG A 15 -11.31 5.76 -8.14
CA ARG A 15 -11.29 5.07 -9.44
C ARG A 15 -11.58 3.58 -9.32
N LEU A 16 -11.01 2.94 -8.31
CA LEU A 16 -11.23 1.51 -8.10
C LEU A 16 -12.69 1.20 -7.77
N LEU A 17 -13.34 2.05 -6.97
CA LEU A 17 -14.75 1.90 -6.65
C LEU A 17 -15.64 2.18 -7.86
N GLU A 18 -15.33 3.20 -8.65
CA GLU A 18 -16.05 3.49 -9.89
C GLU A 18 -15.98 2.31 -10.85
N LYS A 19 -14.79 1.72 -11.01
CA LYS A 19 -14.60 0.57 -11.89
C LYS A 19 -15.35 -0.66 -11.39
N ALA A 20 -15.43 -0.85 -10.08
CA ALA A 20 -16.18 -1.94 -9.48
C ALA A 20 -17.71 -1.70 -9.56
N GLY A 21 -18.13 -0.46 -9.75
CA GLY A 21 -19.55 -0.11 -9.85
C GLY A 21 -20.31 -0.18 -8.55
N LYS A 22 -19.61 -0.19 -7.41
CA LYS A 22 -20.22 -0.29 -6.09
C LYS A 22 -19.27 0.21 -5.01
N GLY A 23 -19.81 0.46 -3.82
CA GLY A 23 -19.05 0.90 -2.66
C GLY A 23 -19.19 2.39 -2.43
N THR A 24 -18.97 2.80 -1.19
CA THR A 24 -19.06 4.18 -0.76
C THR A 24 -17.69 4.86 -0.88
N VAL A 25 -17.63 5.96 -1.63
CA VAL A 25 -16.42 6.76 -1.78
C VAL A 25 -16.24 7.62 -0.53
N GLY A 26 -15.03 7.72 -0.05
CA GLY A 26 -14.69 8.64 1.02
C GLY A 26 -13.61 8.12 1.96
N VAL A 27 -12.96 9.07 2.63
CA VAL A 27 -11.96 8.78 3.66
C VAL A 27 -12.68 8.62 4.99
N GLN A 28 -12.56 7.44 5.58
CA GLN A 28 -13.17 7.11 6.86
C GLN A 28 -12.26 7.49 8.04
N TYR A 29 -10.94 7.38 7.83
CA TYR A 29 -9.95 7.61 8.87
C TYR A 29 -8.87 8.59 8.38
N PRO A 30 -9.14 9.93 8.45
CA PRO A 30 -8.21 10.93 7.93
C PRO A 30 -6.82 10.92 8.57
N GLU A 31 -6.74 10.68 9.88
CA GLU A 31 -5.46 10.61 10.59
C GLU A 31 -4.63 9.42 10.10
N GLY A 32 -5.29 8.31 9.80
CA GLY A 32 -4.64 7.15 9.21
C GLY A 32 -4.10 7.42 7.83
N LEU A 33 -4.83 8.17 7.03
CA LEU A 33 -4.35 8.59 5.70
C LEU A 33 -3.09 9.44 5.81
N ASP A 34 -3.04 10.38 6.76
CA ASP A 34 -1.84 11.17 7.03
C ASP A 34 -0.65 10.28 7.37
N ILE A 35 -0.85 9.27 8.21
CA ILE A 35 0.19 8.33 8.60
C ILE A 35 0.72 7.56 7.38
N VAL A 36 -0.17 7.07 6.53
CA VAL A 36 0.21 6.31 5.33
C VAL A 36 1.07 7.15 4.39
N VAL A 37 0.77 8.45 4.28
CA VAL A 37 1.52 9.36 3.41
C VAL A 37 2.85 9.77 4.04
N LYS A 38 2.87 10.10 5.32
CA LYS A 38 4.02 10.70 5.98
C LYS A 38 5.06 9.71 6.49
N GLN A 39 4.62 8.61 7.12
CA GLN A 39 5.56 7.69 7.77
C GLN A 39 6.55 7.02 6.82
N PRO A 40 6.20 6.63 5.59
CA PRO A 40 7.19 6.02 4.70
C PRO A 40 8.43 6.90 4.45
N GLN A 41 8.29 8.20 4.55
CA GLN A 41 9.39 9.15 4.30
C GLN A 41 10.01 9.71 5.59
N GLN A 42 9.61 9.20 6.74
CA GLN A 42 10.04 9.74 8.02
C GLN A 42 11.48 9.33 8.37
N ILE A 43 12.21 10.31 8.89
CA ILE A 43 13.58 10.10 9.40
C ILE A 43 13.54 10.39 10.89
N LEU A 44 14.10 9.47 11.69
CA LEU A 44 14.15 9.58 13.13
C LEU A 44 15.59 9.39 13.59
N PHE A 45 16.13 10.37 14.31
CA PHE A 45 17.53 10.35 14.79
C PHE A 45 18.52 10.06 13.64
N GLY A 46 18.32 10.73 12.49
CA GLY A 46 19.20 10.59 11.33
C GLY A 46 19.06 9.30 10.55
N ARG A 47 18.07 8.47 10.88
CA ARG A 47 17.83 7.19 10.19
C ARG A 47 16.41 7.15 9.63
N GLU A 48 16.28 6.59 8.43
CA GLU A 48 14.96 6.34 7.86
C GLU A 48 14.22 5.30 8.69
N LEU A 49 12.97 5.58 9.01
CA LEU A 49 12.12 4.67 9.78
C LEU A 49 11.85 3.38 8.99
N TYR A 50 11.69 3.51 7.68
CA TYR A 50 11.52 2.38 6.76
C TYR A 50 12.59 2.51 5.67
N PRO A 51 13.78 1.86 5.86
CA PRO A 51 14.96 2.18 5.06
C PRO A 51 15.00 1.59 3.65
N THR A 52 14.08 0.70 3.29
CA THR A 52 14.05 0.13 1.95
C THR A 52 12.77 0.51 1.22
N LEU A 53 12.85 0.52 -0.11
CA LEU A 53 11.67 0.73 -0.96
C LEU A 53 10.57 -0.29 -0.61
N TRP A 54 10.96 -1.53 -0.38
CA TRP A 54 10.04 -2.63 -0.11
C TRP A 54 9.31 -2.48 1.21
N LEU A 55 10.01 -2.03 2.25
CA LEU A 55 9.39 -1.74 3.54
C LEU A 55 8.43 -0.55 3.44
N LYS A 56 8.81 0.47 2.67
CA LYS A 56 7.91 1.62 2.46
C LYS A 56 6.63 1.19 1.74
N ALA A 57 6.75 0.39 0.70
CA ALA A 57 5.59 -0.13 -0.03
C ALA A 57 4.74 -1.05 0.85
N ALA A 58 5.37 -1.90 1.64
CA ALA A 58 4.69 -2.79 2.57
C ALA A 58 3.94 -2.03 3.66
N PHE A 59 4.53 -0.94 4.16
CA PHE A 59 3.87 -0.07 5.12
C PHE A 59 2.57 0.49 4.54
N ILE A 60 2.64 1.05 3.34
CA ILE A 60 1.48 1.61 2.65
C ILE A 60 0.37 0.55 2.54
N LEU A 61 0.73 -0.63 2.03
CA LEU A 61 -0.20 -1.72 1.83
C LEU A 61 -0.83 -2.17 3.15
N GLN A 62 -0.01 -2.46 4.15
CA GLN A 62 -0.49 -2.98 5.42
C GLN A 62 -1.40 -1.98 6.13
N LYS A 63 -1.00 -0.71 6.21
CA LYS A 63 -1.77 0.27 6.96
C LYS A 63 -3.10 0.63 6.29
N ILE A 64 -3.16 0.67 4.97
CA ILE A 64 -4.43 0.93 4.29
C ILE A 64 -5.44 -0.17 4.60
N THR A 65 -5.04 -1.43 4.46
CA THR A 65 -5.98 -2.54 4.68
C THR A 65 -6.28 -2.81 6.16
N LYS A 66 -5.28 -2.65 7.05
CA LYS A 66 -5.46 -2.95 8.47
C LYS A 66 -6.17 -1.84 9.23
N LYS A 67 -6.00 -0.59 8.83
CA LYS A 67 -6.57 0.56 9.53
C LYS A 67 -7.87 1.07 8.92
N HIS A 68 -8.34 0.45 7.86
CA HIS A 68 -9.60 0.84 7.21
C HIS A 68 -9.66 2.34 6.91
N ILE A 69 -8.69 2.81 6.13
CA ILE A 69 -8.52 4.23 5.80
C ILE A 69 -9.73 4.79 5.03
N PHE A 70 -10.27 4.01 4.10
CA PHE A 70 -11.40 4.41 3.27
C PHE A 70 -12.69 3.74 3.73
N ALA A 71 -13.83 4.30 3.35
CA ALA A 71 -15.13 3.72 3.66
C ALA A 71 -15.29 2.32 3.04
N ASP A 72 -14.80 2.15 1.81
CA ASP A 72 -14.83 0.88 1.09
C ASP A 72 -13.60 0.69 0.22
N GLY A 73 -13.35 -0.55 -0.20
CA GLY A 73 -12.29 -0.87 -1.17
C GLY A 73 -10.88 -0.88 -0.59
N ASN A 74 -10.73 -1.02 0.72
CA ASN A 74 -9.41 -0.95 1.35
C ASN A 74 -8.44 -2.04 0.88
N LYS A 75 -8.89 -3.27 0.71
CA LYS A 75 -8.03 -4.36 0.24
C LYS A 75 -7.46 -4.07 -1.14
N ARG A 76 -8.34 -3.71 -2.07
CA ARG A 76 -7.94 -3.41 -3.44
C ARG A 76 -7.06 -2.16 -3.50
N THR A 77 -7.46 -1.11 -2.79
CA THR A 77 -6.70 0.14 -2.75
C THR A 77 -5.30 -0.09 -2.17
N SER A 78 -5.17 -0.89 -1.11
CA SER A 78 -3.87 -1.18 -0.49
C SER A 78 -2.91 -1.83 -1.50
N TYR A 79 -3.38 -2.81 -2.25
CA TYR A 79 -2.56 -3.51 -3.23
C TYR A 79 -2.12 -2.58 -4.37
N TYR A 80 -3.07 -1.85 -4.95
CA TYR A 80 -2.76 -0.95 -6.06
C TYR A 80 -1.97 0.28 -5.62
N ALA A 81 -2.12 0.74 -4.37
CA ALA A 81 -1.28 1.81 -3.84
C ALA A 81 0.19 1.38 -3.74
N ALA A 82 0.43 0.17 -3.25
CA ALA A 82 1.80 -0.37 -3.22
C ALA A 82 2.35 -0.51 -4.64
N ALA A 83 1.55 -1.03 -5.58
CA ALA A 83 1.96 -1.17 -6.97
C ALA A 83 2.29 0.20 -7.61
N PHE A 84 1.46 1.21 -7.36
CA PHE A 84 1.66 2.56 -7.86
C PHE A 84 2.95 3.17 -7.29
N PHE A 85 3.15 3.04 -5.99
CA PHE A 85 4.37 3.52 -5.34
C PHE A 85 5.62 2.88 -5.94
N LEU A 86 5.59 1.57 -6.14
CA LEU A 86 6.70 0.85 -6.76
C LEU A 86 6.94 1.30 -8.20
N GLN A 87 5.87 1.51 -8.97
CA GLN A 87 5.96 1.98 -10.35
C GLN A 87 6.62 3.35 -10.44
N GLU A 88 6.25 4.27 -9.56
CA GLU A 88 6.85 5.60 -9.52
C GLU A 88 8.33 5.56 -9.15
N ASN A 89 8.79 4.49 -8.56
CA ASN A 89 10.17 4.32 -8.14
C ASN A 89 10.93 3.26 -8.94
N GLY A 90 10.45 2.94 -10.13
CA GLY A 90 11.21 2.15 -11.10
C GLY A 90 10.98 0.65 -11.05
N TYR A 91 9.87 0.18 -10.47
CA TYR A 91 9.57 -1.25 -10.40
C TYR A 91 8.14 -1.53 -10.84
N HIS A 92 7.97 -2.65 -11.54
CA HIS A 92 6.66 -3.13 -11.95
C HIS A 92 6.29 -4.35 -11.11
N LEU A 93 5.21 -4.24 -10.34
CA LEU A 93 4.68 -5.36 -9.57
C LEU A 93 3.91 -6.28 -10.51
N LYS A 94 4.36 -7.52 -10.61
CA LYS A 94 3.78 -8.49 -11.53
C LYS A 94 3.51 -9.79 -10.78
N ALA A 95 2.25 -10.06 -10.54
CA ALA A 95 1.82 -11.29 -9.89
C ALA A 95 0.56 -11.80 -10.58
N ASP A 96 0.42 -13.11 -10.58
CA ASP A 96 -0.81 -13.76 -11.00
C ASP A 96 -1.96 -13.26 -10.12
N LYS A 97 -3.14 -13.10 -10.71
CA LYS A 97 -4.32 -12.57 -10.03
C LYS A 97 -4.67 -13.36 -8.76
N ASP A 98 -4.59 -14.69 -8.84
CA ASP A 98 -4.91 -15.54 -7.69
C ASP A 98 -3.87 -15.38 -6.58
N ASP A 99 -2.60 -15.28 -6.93
CA ASP A 99 -1.51 -15.08 -5.96
C ASP A 99 -1.63 -13.71 -5.29
N ALA A 100 -1.95 -12.68 -6.07
CA ALA A 100 -2.16 -11.33 -5.53
C ALA A 100 -3.32 -11.30 -4.55
N LEU A 101 -4.43 -11.97 -4.88
CA LEU A 101 -5.60 -12.04 -4.00
C LEU A 101 -5.29 -12.79 -2.70
N LYS A 102 -4.61 -13.93 -2.80
CA LYS A 102 -4.18 -14.69 -1.62
C LYS A 102 -3.30 -13.86 -0.72
N PHE A 103 -2.36 -13.12 -1.31
CA PHE A 103 -1.45 -12.26 -0.57
C PHE A 103 -2.21 -11.17 0.21
N ILE A 104 -3.06 -10.42 -0.47
CA ILE A 104 -3.77 -9.32 0.19
C ILE A 104 -4.75 -9.82 1.26
N LEU A 105 -5.38 -10.97 1.04
CA LEU A 105 -6.23 -11.57 2.05
C LEU A 105 -5.43 -12.03 3.26
N TYR A 106 -4.24 -12.59 3.05
CA TYR A 106 -3.37 -12.99 4.14
C TYR A 106 -3.00 -11.78 5.01
N ILE A 107 -2.55 -10.70 4.39
CA ILE A 107 -2.19 -9.49 5.14
C ILE A 107 -3.40 -8.90 5.88
N THR A 108 -4.54 -8.84 5.21
CA THR A 108 -5.77 -8.28 5.79
C THR A 108 -6.22 -9.07 7.01
N ASN A 109 -6.06 -10.38 6.99
CA ASN A 109 -6.51 -11.29 8.06
C ASN A 109 -5.44 -11.57 9.11
N SER A 110 -4.22 -11.06 8.93
CA SER A 110 -3.10 -11.25 9.87
C SER A 110 -2.98 -10.06 10.81
N GLU A 111 -2.15 -10.20 11.85
CA GLU A 111 -1.87 -9.10 12.76
C GLU A 111 -1.18 -7.93 12.06
N ASP A 112 -1.48 -6.72 12.49
CA ASP A 112 -0.81 -5.49 12.07
C ASP A 112 0.54 -5.39 12.80
N SER A 113 1.50 -6.20 12.38
CA SER A 113 2.80 -6.37 13.05
C SER A 113 3.94 -6.06 12.10
N GLU A 114 5.13 -5.80 12.69
CA GLU A 114 6.35 -5.62 11.90
C GLU A 114 6.75 -6.88 11.16
N ASP A 115 6.55 -8.05 11.75
CA ASP A 115 6.86 -9.31 11.09
C ASP A 115 6.02 -9.50 9.83
N ASN A 116 4.73 -9.19 9.91
CA ASN A 116 3.86 -9.28 8.75
C ASN A 116 4.18 -8.19 7.72
N MET A 117 4.64 -7.02 8.15
CA MET A 117 5.13 -5.98 7.23
C MET A 117 6.37 -6.47 6.47
N ARG A 118 7.31 -7.12 7.15
CA ARG A 118 8.50 -7.69 6.50
C ARG A 118 8.13 -8.79 5.52
N PHE A 119 7.17 -9.63 5.89
CA PHE A 119 6.64 -10.64 4.97
C PHE A 119 6.08 -9.97 3.71
N ALA A 120 5.29 -8.92 3.87
CA ALA A 120 4.74 -8.18 2.75
C ALA A 120 5.84 -7.55 1.89
N ALA A 121 6.86 -6.97 2.53
CA ALA A 121 8.00 -6.38 1.82
C ALA A 121 8.72 -7.42 0.96
N ASP A 122 8.98 -8.60 1.52
CA ASP A 122 9.63 -9.68 0.79
C ASP A 122 8.78 -10.17 -0.38
N TRP A 123 7.49 -10.31 -0.16
CA TRP A 123 6.55 -10.72 -1.22
C TRP A 123 6.55 -9.72 -2.38
N LEU A 124 6.47 -8.43 -2.07
CA LEU A 124 6.49 -7.36 -3.07
C LEU A 124 7.79 -7.37 -3.86
N LYS A 125 8.91 -7.55 -3.17
CA LYS A 125 10.23 -7.60 -3.82
C LYS A 125 10.35 -8.78 -4.78
N VAL A 126 9.93 -9.97 -4.34
CA VAL A 126 10.00 -11.18 -5.16
C VAL A 126 9.12 -11.07 -6.42
N HIS A 127 7.99 -10.37 -6.31
CA HIS A 127 7.03 -10.24 -7.40
C HIS A 127 7.21 -8.96 -8.24
N SER A 128 8.33 -8.27 -8.08
CA SER A 128 8.59 -7.02 -8.80
C SER A 128 9.75 -7.18 -9.77
N ILE A 129 9.65 -6.47 -10.90
CA ILE A 129 10.66 -6.44 -11.94
C ILE A 129 11.08 -4.99 -12.10
N LYS A 130 12.39 -4.73 -12.17
CA LYS A 130 12.90 -3.39 -12.40
C LYS A 130 12.52 -2.92 -13.79
N THR A 131 11.95 -1.72 -13.88
CA THR A 131 11.62 -1.10 -15.17
C THR A 131 12.84 -0.39 -15.72
N GLU A 132 12.91 -0.31 -17.04
CA GLU A 132 14.00 0.41 -17.73
C GLU A 132 13.65 1.87 -17.98
#